data_9101bd32331f7258143b2fa3769055cb
#
_entry.id   9101bd32331f7258143b2fa3769055cb
#
_cell.length_a   1.000
_cell.length_b   1.000
_cell.length_c   1.000
_cell.angle_alpha   90.00
_cell.angle_beta   90.00
_cell.angle_gamma   90.00
#
_symmetry.space_group_name_H-M   'P 1'
#
loop_
_entity.id
_entity.type
_entity.pdbx_description
1 polymer ?
#
loop_
_entity_poly.entity_id
_entity_poly.type
_entity_poly.pdbx_seq_one_letter_code
_entity_poly.pdbx_strand_id
1 'polypeptide(L)'
;VLLRSIVNRHTSRIEQTHGLCIHYDKLEMNGLNEIYLQGLSVIPEQRDTLFTLASTRIKLNFWKLLTKKIEVSYIAAEDIRLTFTKQDSIANYDFLFKKDRKVPSQTSGQTVTEINYSERINKLLNLCYGFLPENGQLKQIYITERKDSNFVSMVFPSFIIKENKFRSTIEIHEDTLTRHWKADGELKQSANTLMAKLYSADSTKVSIPYITRRFGAKVTFDTLSYSMTKESNGKNQLYLNGKAKVNGLDIFHKVLSPEVIHLDRGHLGYQMNISDHSFELDSTTTVIFNKIQVHPYLRAEKKKDLWHFTAAVDKSWFPADELFSSLPKGLFNNLESIKTSGELAYHFLLDIDFAQLDSLKLESELKERNFEIVEYGDTQLSKMSGEFVYTAYENGMPVRTFPVGPSWEHFTPLDSISPILQMSVMQSEDGAFYYHHGFLPDALREALIYDLQVKRFARGGSTITMQLVKNVFLNKNKNFARKLEE
;
A
#
# COMPACT_ATOMS: atom_id res chain seq x y z
N VAL A 1 -44.92 -7.25 -15.65
CA VAL A 1 -45.29 -7.82 -14.35
C VAL A 1 -44.19 -8.77 -13.83
N LEU A 2 -43.78 -9.76 -14.62
CA LEU A 2 -42.79 -10.78 -14.18
C LEU A 2 -41.45 -10.17 -13.78
N LEU A 3 -40.88 -9.26 -14.59
CA LEU A 3 -39.62 -8.58 -14.29
C LEU A 3 -39.67 -7.83 -12.97
N ARG A 4 -40.73 -7.06 -12.73
CA ARG A 4 -40.90 -6.33 -11.45
C ARG A 4 -40.97 -7.28 -10.25
N SER A 5 -41.70 -8.40 -10.40
CA SER A 5 -41.81 -9.39 -9.33
C SER A 5 -40.44 -10.03 -8.97
N ILE A 6 -39.63 -10.33 -9.98
CA ILE A 6 -38.28 -10.88 -9.78
C ILE A 6 -37.38 -9.84 -9.10
N VAL A 7 -37.33 -8.60 -9.62
CA VAL A 7 -36.53 -7.52 -9.06
C VAL A 7 -36.94 -7.24 -7.61
N ASN A 8 -38.27 -7.08 -7.34
CA ASN A 8 -38.74 -6.82 -5.99
C ASN A 8 -38.36 -7.94 -4.99
N ARG A 9 -38.42 -9.20 -5.43
CA ARG A 9 -37.98 -10.32 -4.56
C ARG A 9 -36.50 -10.25 -4.22
N HIS A 10 -35.65 -9.89 -5.18
CA HIS A 10 -34.21 -9.76 -4.97
C HIS A 10 -33.89 -8.52 -4.14
N THR A 11 -34.52 -7.38 -4.41
CA THR A 11 -34.30 -6.14 -3.62
C THR A 11 -34.73 -6.36 -2.17
N SER A 12 -35.94 -6.91 -1.93
CA SER A 12 -36.41 -7.18 -0.56
C SER A 12 -35.47 -8.11 0.23
N ARG A 13 -34.90 -9.10 -0.46
CA ARG A 13 -33.88 -9.96 0.19
C ARG A 13 -32.62 -9.19 0.58
N ILE A 14 -32.12 -8.33 -0.32
CA ILE A 14 -30.93 -7.48 -0.06
C ILE A 14 -31.23 -6.49 1.06
N GLU A 15 -32.41 -5.86 1.04
CA GLU A 15 -32.87 -4.94 2.08
C GLU A 15 -32.85 -5.58 3.46
N GLN A 16 -33.45 -6.77 3.58
CA GLN A 16 -33.50 -7.50 4.86
C GLN A 16 -32.13 -7.99 5.33
N THR A 17 -31.27 -8.41 4.38
CA THR A 17 -29.96 -8.98 4.75
C THR A 17 -28.97 -7.90 5.18
N HIS A 18 -29.02 -6.73 4.54
CA HIS A 18 -28.00 -5.69 4.71
C HIS A 18 -28.52 -4.41 5.39
N GLY A 19 -29.81 -4.31 5.71
CA GLY A 19 -30.41 -3.11 6.29
C GLY A 19 -30.35 -1.92 5.31
N LEU A 20 -30.75 -2.17 4.07
CA LEU A 20 -30.78 -1.17 3.00
C LEU A 20 -32.24 -0.88 2.63
N CYS A 21 -32.50 0.31 2.12
CA CYS A 21 -33.73 0.68 1.45
C CYS A 21 -33.40 0.94 -0.01
N ILE A 22 -34.02 0.19 -0.92
CA ILE A 22 -33.81 0.30 -2.37
C ILE A 22 -35.10 0.81 -3.01
N HIS A 23 -35.01 1.98 -3.61
CA HIS A 23 -36.12 2.61 -4.29
C HIS A 23 -35.82 2.82 -5.77
N TYR A 24 -36.82 2.71 -6.63
CA TYR A 24 -36.77 3.07 -8.05
C TYR A 24 -38.13 3.59 -8.54
N ASP A 25 -38.07 4.58 -9.42
CA ASP A 25 -39.32 5.20 -9.95
C ASP A 25 -39.93 4.35 -11.03
N LYS A 26 -39.11 3.87 -11.98
CA LYS A 26 -39.59 3.19 -13.16
C LYS A 26 -38.70 2.01 -13.54
N LEU A 27 -39.34 0.87 -13.80
CA LEU A 27 -38.69 -0.33 -14.33
C LEU A 27 -39.55 -0.89 -15.45
N GLU A 28 -39.03 -0.89 -16.65
CA GLU A 28 -39.73 -1.34 -17.85
C GLU A 28 -38.85 -2.26 -18.69
N MET A 29 -39.47 -3.08 -19.47
CA MET A 29 -38.81 -3.89 -20.47
C MET A 29 -39.26 -3.39 -21.86
N ASN A 30 -38.29 -2.91 -22.64
CA ASN A 30 -38.50 -2.45 -24.00
C ASN A 30 -38.14 -3.58 -24.97
N GLY A 31 -39.14 -4.12 -25.67
CA GLY A 31 -38.96 -5.29 -26.50
C GLY A 31 -38.64 -6.55 -25.68
N LEU A 32 -37.78 -7.42 -26.21
CA LEU A 32 -37.49 -8.74 -25.61
C LEU A 32 -36.20 -8.79 -24.77
N ASN A 33 -35.33 -7.80 -24.92
CA ASN A 33 -33.96 -7.86 -24.35
C ASN A 33 -33.44 -6.54 -23.82
N GLU A 34 -34.25 -5.47 -23.77
CA GLU A 34 -33.79 -4.19 -23.21
C GLU A 34 -34.59 -3.87 -21.94
N ILE A 35 -33.86 -3.58 -20.87
CA ILE A 35 -34.38 -3.15 -19.56
C ILE A 35 -34.09 -1.66 -19.40
N TYR A 36 -35.12 -0.89 -19.06
CA TYR A 36 -35.01 0.51 -18.70
C TYR A 36 -35.33 0.67 -17.20
N LEU A 37 -34.41 1.32 -16.46
CA LEU A 37 -34.59 1.63 -15.06
C LEU A 37 -34.33 3.11 -14.82
N GLN A 38 -35.17 3.77 -14.03
CA GLN A 38 -35.10 5.18 -13.71
C GLN A 38 -35.27 5.41 -12.22
N GLY A 39 -34.53 6.38 -11.68
CA GLY A 39 -34.67 6.88 -10.31
C GLY A 39 -34.24 5.88 -9.24
N LEU A 40 -33.20 5.05 -9.52
CA LEU A 40 -32.71 4.09 -8.53
C LEU A 40 -31.97 4.82 -7.41
N SER A 41 -32.32 4.51 -6.17
CA SER A 41 -31.60 4.95 -4.98
C SER A 41 -31.39 3.80 -3.99
N VAL A 42 -30.24 3.82 -3.31
CA VAL A 42 -29.88 2.87 -2.25
C VAL A 42 -29.50 3.67 -1.01
N ILE A 43 -30.28 3.48 0.04
CA ILE A 43 -30.16 4.22 1.29
C ILE A 43 -29.97 3.20 2.41
N PRO A 44 -28.84 3.18 3.11
CA PRO A 44 -28.65 2.35 4.29
C PRO A 44 -29.55 2.83 5.42
N GLU A 45 -30.06 1.91 6.21
CA GLU A 45 -31.03 2.20 7.28
C GLU A 45 -30.49 3.27 8.24
N GLN A 46 -31.25 4.36 8.40
CA GLN A 46 -30.91 5.53 9.23
C GLN A 46 -29.56 6.19 8.84
N ARG A 47 -29.22 6.23 7.56
CA ARG A 47 -28.00 6.82 7.01
C ARG A 47 -28.30 7.69 5.79
N ASP A 48 -27.28 8.45 5.39
CA ASP A 48 -27.33 9.20 4.13
C ASP A 48 -27.39 8.27 2.93
N THR A 49 -27.94 8.77 1.84
CA THR A 49 -28.00 8.05 0.56
C THR A 49 -26.58 7.67 0.12
N LEU A 50 -26.38 6.37 -0.13
CA LEU A 50 -25.12 5.83 -0.60
C LEU A 50 -24.99 5.88 -2.12
N PHE A 51 -26.05 5.53 -2.83
CA PHE A 51 -26.02 5.39 -4.28
C PHE A 51 -27.28 5.95 -4.92
N THR A 52 -27.13 6.69 -6.02
CA THR A 52 -28.23 7.09 -6.90
C THR A 52 -27.86 6.89 -8.35
N LEU A 53 -28.88 6.64 -9.18
CA LEU A 53 -28.74 6.49 -10.62
C LEU A 53 -29.99 7.08 -11.27
N ALA A 54 -29.82 8.13 -12.09
CA ALA A 54 -30.96 8.79 -12.71
C ALA A 54 -31.62 7.90 -13.75
N SER A 55 -30.85 7.32 -14.66
CA SER A 55 -31.41 6.39 -15.66
C SER A 55 -30.37 5.37 -16.14
N THR A 56 -30.87 4.19 -16.50
CA THR A 56 -30.01 3.19 -17.18
C THR A 56 -30.83 2.38 -18.19
N ARG A 57 -30.16 2.05 -19.28
CA ARG A 57 -30.63 1.09 -20.30
C ARG A 57 -29.66 -0.06 -20.37
N ILE A 58 -30.14 -1.27 -20.19
CA ILE A 58 -29.36 -2.50 -20.18
C ILE A 58 -29.87 -3.38 -21.30
N LYS A 59 -29.03 -3.70 -22.28
CA LYS A 59 -29.35 -4.67 -23.32
C LYS A 59 -28.75 -6.02 -22.98
N LEU A 60 -29.60 -7.05 -22.99
CA LEU A 60 -29.18 -8.42 -22.77
C LEU A 60 -28.88 -9.09 -24.12
N ASN A 61 -27.95 -10.04 -24.09
CA ASN A 61 -27.70 -10.87 -25.28
C ASN A 61 -28.87 -11.76 -25.54
N PHE A 62 -29.61 -11.48 -26.62
CA PHE A 62 -30.85 -12.16 -26.97
C PHE A 62 -30.66 -13.69 -27.15
N TRP A 63 -29.61 -14.12 -27.82
CA TRP A 63 -29.35 -15.53 -28.05
C TRP A 63 -29.03 -16.31 -26.79
N LYS A 64 -28.28 -15.67 -25.85
CA LYS A 64 -28.01 -16.29 -24.55
C LYS A 64 -29.20 -16.29 -23.63
N LEU A 65 -30.09 -15.29 -23.76
CA LEU A 65 -31.34 -15.25 -23.02
C LEU A 65 -32.26 -16.42 -23.40
N LEU A 66 -32.30 -16.82 -24.68
CA LEU A 66 -33.01 -18.01 -25.12
C LEU A 66 -32.52 -19.31 -24.49
N THR A 67 -31.24 -19.37 -24.13
CA THR A 67 -30.61 -20.50 -23.41
C THR A 67 -30.66 -20.33 -21.88
N LYS A 68 -31.49 -19.42 -21.36
CA LYS A 68 -31.66 -19.08 -19.93
C LYS A 68 -30.39 -18.53 -19.29
N LYS A 69 -29.43 -18.01 -20.07
CA LYS A 69 -28.26 -17.33 -19.58
C LYS A 69 -28.45 -15.82 -19.68
N ILE A 70 -28.27 -15.10 -18.56
CA ILE A 70 -28.36 -13.64 -18.54
C ILE A 70 -26.92 -13.11 -18.79
N GLU A 71 -26.76 -12.42 -19.91
CA GLU A 71 -25.51 -11.74 -20.27
C GLU A 71 -25.81 -10.34 -20.77
N VAL A 72 -25.14 -9.34 -20.22
CA VAL A 72 -25.27 -7.94 -20.61
C VAL A 72 -24.40 -7.69 -21.84
N SER A 73 -25.04 -7.29 -22.96
CA SER A 73 -24.33 -6.94 -24.20
C SER A 73 -23.98 -5.44 -24.28
N TYR A 74 -24.84 -4.60 -23.68
CA TYR A 74 -24.64 -3.16 -23.68
C TYR A 74 -25.27 -2.53 -22.46
N ILE A 75 -24.59 -1.49 -21.91
CA ILE A 75 -25.13 -0.65 -20.84
C ILE A 75 -24.99 0.83 -21.22
N ALA A 76 -26.04 1.60 -21.01
CA ALA A 76 -25.98 3.05 -21.01
C ALA A 76 -26.57 3.54 -19.69
N ALA A 77 -25.81 4.35 -18.95
CA ALA A 77 -26.29 4.93 -17.70
C ALA A 77 -25.85 6.39 -17.57
N GLU A 78 -26.66 7.17 -16.88
CA GLU A 78 -26.46 8.60 -16.73
C GLU A 78 -26.77 9.06 -15.31
N ASP A 79 -25.95 10.01 -14.83
CA ASP A 79 -25.98 10.59 -13.47
C ASP A 79 -25.94 9.50 -12.39
N ILE A 80 -24.77 8.87 -12.32
CA ILE A 80 -24.44 7.85 -11.32
C ILE A 80 -23.73 8.53 -10.16
N ARG A 81 -24.27 8.47 -8.96
CA ARG A 81 -23.69 9.08 -7.78
C ARG A 81 -23.44 8.05 -6.70
N LEU A 82 -22.22 7.95 -6.25
CA LEU A 82 -21.79 7.13 -5.11
C LEU A 82 -21.21 8.07 -4.04
N THR A 83 -21.91 8.19 -2.93
CA THR A 83 -21.57 9.15 -1.86
C THR A 83 -21.22 8.39 -0.58
N PHE A 84 -19.97 8.43 -0.20
CA PHE A 84 -19.47 7.91 1.07
C PHE A 84 -19.47 9.01 2.11
N THR A 85 -20.25 8.85 3.17
CA THR A 85 -20.29 9.80 4.29
C THR A 85 -19.81 9.12 5.56
N LYS A 86 -19.00 9.84 6.33
CA LYS A 86 -18.59 9.42 7.67
C LYS A 86 -18.61 10.63 8.61
N GLN A 87 -19.43 10.53 9.64
CA GLN A 87 -19.48 11.50 10.74
C GLN A 87 -19.11 10.77 12.04
N ASP A 88 -18.09 11.26 12.72
CA ASP A 88 -17.49 10.63 13.90
C ASP A 88 -17.08 9.17 13.63
N SER A 89 -17.75 8.22 14.29
CA SER A 89 -17.51 6.78 14.13
C SER A 89 -18.51 6.06 13.22
N ILE A 90 -19.46 6.79 12.62
CA ILE A 90 -20.60 6.24 11.88
C ILE A 90 -20.45 6.56 10.39
N ALA A 91 -20.49 5.53 9.54
CA ALA A 91 -20.44 5.69 8.09
C ALA A 91 -21.65 5.07 7.39
N ASN A 92 -22.08 5.65 6.26
CA ASN A 92 -23.17 5.11 5.46
C ASN A 92 -22.83 3.80 4.73
N TYR A 93 -21.57 3.41 4.77
CA TYR A 93 -21.03 2.17 4.19
C TYR A 93 -20.60 1.13 5.23
N ASP A 94 -20.91 1.32 6.52
CA ASP A 94 -20.55 0.39 7.59
C ASP A 94 -21.11 -1.02 7.38
N PHE A 95 -22.26 -1.15 6.72
CA PHE A 95 -22.90 -2.43 6.43
C PHE A 95 -22.04 -3.35 5.56
N LEU A 96 -21.16 -2.80 4.72
CA LEU A 96 -20.23 -3.58 3.89
C LEU A 96 -19.19 -4.36 4.73
N PHE A 97 -18.93 -3.88 5.96
CA PHE A 97 -17.93 -4.45 6.85
C PHE A 97 -18.55 -5.15 8.07
N LYS A 98 -19.87 -5.04 8.27
CA LYS A 98 -20.57 -5.77 9.34
C LYS A 98 -20.76 -7.23 8.91
N LYS A 99 -20.61 -8.15 9.87
CA LYS A 99 -20.98 -9.57 9.69
C LYS A 99 -22.47 -9.63 9.37
N ASP A 100 -22.85 -10.46 8.39
CA ASP A 100 -24.25 -10.73 8.07
C ASP A 100 -25.04 -11.00 9.36
N ARG A 101 -26.08 -10.22 9.62
CA ARG A 101 -27.04 -10.53 10.68
C ARG A 101 -27.71 -11.85 10.33
N LYS A 102 -27.27 -12.94 10.93
CA LYS A 102 -28.00 -14.18 10.86
C LYS A 102 -29.36 -13.93 11.53
N VAL A 103 -30.44 -14.14 10.79
CA VAL A 103 -31.78 -14.37 11.36
C VAL A 103 -31.60 -15.45 12.43
N PRO A 104 -32.02 -15.26 13.68
CA PRO A 104 -31.83 -16.25 14.72
C PRO A 104 -32.69 -17.48 14.41
N SER A 105 -32.09 -18.48 13.79
CA SER A 105 -32.61 -19.85 13.86
C SER A 105 -32.12 -20.41 15.19
N GLN A 106 -33.04 -20.66 16.08
CA GLN A 106 -32.81 -21.38 17.33
C GLN A 106 -32.26 -22.76 17.03
N THR A 107 -30.95 -22.90 17.05
CA THR A 107 -30.26 -24.18 17.39
C THR A 107 -28.78 -23.89 17.66
N SER A 108 -28.40 -24.25 18.83
CA SER A 108 -27.11 -24.41 19.48
C SER A 108 -25.86 -24.51 18.61
N GLY A 109 -24.82 -23.75 19.00
CA GLY A 109 -23.44 -23.94 18.58
C GLY A 109 -22.85 -22.64 18.04
N GLN A 110 -22.10 -21.89 18.86
CA GLN A 110 -21.25 -20.77 18.42
C GLN A 110 -20.13 -21.29 17.53
N THR A 111 -20.38 -21.45 16.24
CA THR A 111 -19.32 -21.51 15.25
C THR A 111 -18.99 -20.05 14.87
N VAL A 112 -17.87 -19.56 15.37
CA VAL A 112 -17.21 -18.37 14.84
C VAL A 112 -16.93 -18.67 13.36
N THR A 113 -17.73 -18.13 12.46
CA THR A 113 -17.48 -18.26 11.01
C THR A 113 -16.22 -17.47 10.69
N GLU A 114 -15.12 -18.18 10.52
CA GLU A 114 -13.86 -17.62 10.07
C GLU A 114 -14.04 -16.92 8.72
N ILE A 115 -13.34 -15.78 8.54
CA ILE A 115 -13.42 -15.01 7.31
C ILE A 115 -12.63 -15.75 6.23
N ASN A 116 -13.30 -16.22 5.19
CA ASN A 116 -12.62 -16.75 3.99
C ASN A 116 -12.24 -15.59 3.06
N TYR A 117 -10.96 -15.24 3.03
CA TYR A 117 -10.44 -14.11 2.24
C TYR A 117 -10.53 -14.39 0.73
N SER A 118 -10.17 -15.59 0.27
CA SER A 118 -10.21 -15.95 -1.16
C SER A 118 -11.62 -15.86 -1.72
N GLU A 119 -12.61 -16.38 -1.00
CA GLU A 119 -14.02 -16.32 -1.42
C GLU A 119 -14.52 -14.88 -1.49
N ARG A 120 -14.22 -14.04 -0.48
CA ARG A 120 -14.66 -12.64 -0.45
C ARG A 120 -14.04 -11.82 -1.57
N ILE A 121 -12.73 -11.92 -1.76
CA ILE A 121 -12.03 -11.20 -2.82
C ILE A 121 -12.48 -11.69 -4.21
N ASN A 122 -12.64 -13.00 -4.37
CA ASN A 122 -13.14 -13.56 -5.63
C ASN A 122 -14.56 -13.08 -5.95
N LYS A 123 -15.46 -13.02 -4.96
CA LYS A 123 -16.81 -12.46 -5.13
C LYS A 123 -16.75 -10.99 -5.54
N LEU A 124 -15.91 -10.19 -4.89
CA LEU A 124 -15.73 -8.77 -5.23
C LEU A 124 -15.19 -8.60 -6.65
N LEU A 125 -14.16 -9.34 -7.03
CA LEU A 125 -13.61 -9.29 -8.38
C LEU A 125 -14.63 -9.76 -9.43
N ASN A 126 -15.37 -10.84 -9.18
CA ASN A 126 -16.42 -11.31 -10.06
C ASN A 126 -17.52 -10.26 -10.24
N LEU A 127 -17.85 -9.55 -9.18
CA LEU A 127 -18.82 -8.44 -9.24
C LEU A 127 -18.27 -7.31 -10.14
N CYS A 128 -17.00 -6.91 -9.96
CA CYS A 128 -16.36 -5.91 -10.81
C CYS A 128 -16.32 -6.34 -12.28
N TYR A 129 -15.93 -7.59 -12.55
CA TYR A 129 -15.89 -8.14 -13.91
C TYR A 129 -17.31 -8.25 -14.52
N GLY A 130 -18.31 -8.58 -13.69
CA GLY A 130 -19.70 -8.77 -14.16
C GLY A 130 -20.45 -7.48 -14.48
N PHE A 131 -20.04 -6.34 -13.90
CA PHE A 131 -20.70 -5.06 -14.11
C PHE A 131 -20.29 -4.33 -15.39
N LEU A 132 -19.15 -4.65 -15.97
CA LEU A 132 -18.66 -3.99 -17.17
C LEU A 132 -18.93 -4.88 -18.40
N PRO A 133 -19.94 -4.54 -19.23
CA PRO A 133 -20.21 -5.26 -20.47
C PRO A 133 -19.13 -4.97 -21.52
N GLU A 134 -19.14 -5.75 -22.60
CA GLU A 134 -18.23 -5.54 -23.74
C GLU A 134 -18.39 -4.16 -24.39
N ASN A 135 -19.60 -3.60 -24.33
CA ASN A 135 -19.91 -2.29 -24.89
C ASN A 135 -20.80 -1.49 -23.92
N GLY A 136 -20.51 -0.21 -23.78
CA GLY A 136 -21.30 0.64 -22.90
C GLY A 136 -20.87 2.10 -22.92
N GLN A 137 -21.73 2.93 -22.37
CA GLN A 137 -21.45 4.34 -22.13
C GLN A 137 -22.06 4.77 -20.81
N LEU A 138 -21.22 5.21 -19.89
CA LEU A 138 -21.65 5.79 -18.64
C LEU A 138 -21.32 7.29 -18.68
N LYS A 139 -22.26 8.12 -18.33
CA LYS A 139 -22.10 9.58 -18.31
C LYS A 139 -22.32 10.11 -16.91
N GLN A 140 -21.52 11.10 -16.54
CA GLN A 140 -21.65 11.81 -15.27
C GLN A 140 -21.64 10.88 -14.07
N ILE A 141 -20.52 10.18 -13.86
CA ILE A 141 -20.30 9.38 -12.66
C ILE A 141 -19.64 10.29 -11.63
N TYR A 142 -20.24 10.36 -10.45
CA TYR A 142 -19.71 11.11 -9.28
C TYR A 142 -19.42 10.13 -8.17
N ILE A 143 -18.16 10.08 -7.73
CA ILE A 143 -17.76 9.36 -6.52
C ILE A 143 -17.30 10.41 -5.51
N THR A 144 -18.04 10.55 -4.43
CA THR A 144 -17.82 11.60 -3.43
C THR A 144 -17.53 10.98 -2.07
N GLU A 145 -16.49 11.43 -1.40
CA GLU A 145 -16.23 11.14 0.00
C GLU A 145 -16.37 12.41 0.83
N ARG A 146 -17.19 12.33 1.87
CA ARG A 146 -17.38 13.39 2.89
C ARG A 146 -17.01 12.82 4.24
N LYS A 147 -16.01 13.40 4.88
CA LYS A 147 -15.61 13.06 6.23
C LYS A 147 -15.44 14.34 7.03
N ASP A 148 -16.33 14.55 7.99
CA ASP A 148 -16.40 15.78 8.78
C ASP A 148 -16.52 17.02 7.87
N SER A 149 -15.56 17.94 7.89
CA SER A 149 -15.50 19.12 7.02
C SER A 149 -14.79 18.89 5.68
N ASN A 150 -14.21 17.70 5.48
CA ASN A 150 -13.41 17.40 4.29
C ASN A 150 -14.25 16.79 3.17
N PHE A 151 -13.97 17.21 1.95
CA PHE A 151 -14.70 16.80 0.76
C PHE A 151 -13.73 16.44 -0.38
N VAL A 152 -13.93 15.27 -0.99
CA VAL A 152 -13.30 14.88 -2.26
C VAL A 152 -14.36 14.38 -3.20
N SER A 153 -14.33 14.86 -4.42
CA SER A 153 -15.17 14.34 -5.49
C SER A 153 -14.32 13.93 -6.68
N MET A 154 -14.60 12.73 -7.17
CA MET A 154 -14.06 12.19 -8.41
C MET A 154 -15.21 12.15 -9.42
N VAL A 155 -15.06 12.87 -10.51
CA VAL A 155 -16.07 12.97 -11.56
C VAL A 155 -15.53 12.29 -12.82
N PHE A 156 -16.34 11.42 -13.41
CA PHE A 156 -16.10 10.85 -14.73
C PHE A 156 -17.17 11.41 -15.67
N PRO A 157 -16.86 12.47 -16.42
CA PRO A 157 -17.81 13.06 -17.36
C PRO A 157 -18.30 12.05 -18.38
N SER A 158 -17.41 11.19 -18.85
CA SER A 158 -17.72 10.11 -19.79
C SER A 158 -16.81 8.91 -19.56
N PHE A 159 -17.41 7.74 -19.46
CA PHE A 159 -16.73 6.45 -19.42
C PHE A 159 -17.29 5.60 -20.57
N ILE A 160 -16.47 5.34 -21.57
CA ILE A 160 -16.88 4.64 -22.80
C ILE A 160 -16.21 3.27 -22.82
N ILE A 161 -17.00 2.23 -23.09
CA ILE A 161 -16.53 0.86 -23.29
C ILE A 161 -16.88 0.44 -24.72
N LYS A 162 -15.90 0.00 -25.45
CA LYS A 162 -16.06 -0.54 -26.80
C LYS A 162 -15.18 -1.77 -26.98
N GLU A 163 -15.78 -2.91 -27.30
CA GLU A 163 -15.05 -4.17 -27.50
C GLU A 163 -14.10 -4.48 -26.32
N ASN A 164 -14.62 -4.43 -25.10
CA ASN A 164 -13.88 -4.62 -23.84
C ASN A 164 -12.81 -3.55 -23.52
N LYS A 165 -12.55 -2.58 -24.39
CA LYS A 165 -11.64 -1.47 -24.12
C LYS A 165 -12.41 -0.30 -23.55
N PHE A 166 -11.90 0.28 -22.48
CA PHE A 166 -12.50 1.46 -21.87
C PHE A 166 -11.59 2.68 -21.99
N ARG A 167 -12.22 3.84 -22.03
CA ARG A 167 -11.57 5.13 -21.97
C ARG A 167 -12.42 6.10 -21.14
N SER A 168 -11.75 6.87 -20.29
CA SER A 168 -12.39 7.89 -19.48
C SER A 168 -11.48 9.08 -19.24
N THR A 169 -12.08 10.24 -19.07
CA THR A 169 -11.48 11.39 -18.39
C THR A 169 -11.97 11.39 -16.94
N ILE A 170 -11.13 11.82 -16.02
CA ILE A 170 -11.40 11.86 -14.59
C ILE A 170 -11.05 13.25 -14.09
N GLU A 171 -11.99 13.91 -13.43
CA GLU A 171 -11.79 15.18 -12.75
C GLU A 171 -11.81 14.93 -11.25
N ILE A 172 -10.74 15.36 -10.57
CA ILE A 172 -10.62 15.26 -9.12
C ILE A 172 -10.79 16.65 -8.53
N HIS A 173 -11.81 16.80 -7.70
CA HIS A 173 -12.04 18.01 -6.93
C HIS A 173 -11.67 17.73 -5.46
N GLU A 174 -10.64 18.41 -4.99
CA GLU A 174 -10.16 18.34 -3.60
C GLU A 174 -10.03 19.75 -3.06
N ASP A 175 -10.94 20.14 -2.17
CA ASP A 175 -11.06 21.49 -1.65
C ASP A 175 -11.15 22.53 -2.80
N THR A 176 -10.11 23.33 -3.01
CA THR A 176 -10.05 24.36 -4.07
C THR A 176 -9.29 23.90 -5.33
N LEU A 177 -8.75 22.67 -5.33
CA LEU A 177 -7.92 22.16 -6.43
C LEU A 177 -8.74 21.24 -7.34
N THR A 178 -8.63 21.47 -8.63
CA THR A 178 -9.16 20.56 -9.66
C THR A 178 -8.00 20.00 -10.48
N ARG A 179 -8.01 18.71 -10.74
CA ARG A 179 -7.02 17.99 -11.54
C ARG A 179 -7.70 17.10 -12.55
N HIS A 180 -7.07 16.94 -13.70
CA HIS A 180 -7.61 16.17 -14.81
C HIS A 180 -6.71 15.00 -15.14
N TRP A 181 -7.29 13.78 -15.10
CA TRP A 181 -6.62 12.54 -15.44
C TRP A 181 -7.30 11.87 -16.62
N LYS A 182 -6.57 10.93 -17.21
CA LYS A 182 -7.08 10.00 -18.22
C LYS A 182 -6.88 8.58 -17.76
N ALA A 183 -7.86 7.74 -18.02
CA ALA A 183 -7.80 6.32 -17.79
C ALA A 183 -8.15 5.59 -19.08
N ASP A 184 -7.27 4.70 -19.52
CA ASP A 184 -7.49 3.78 -20.63
C ASP A 184 -7.26 2.36 -20.14
N GLY A 185 -7.96 1.39 -20.73
CA GLY A 185 -7.71 0.00 -20.37
C GLY A 185 -8.54 -0.99 -21.17
N GLU A 186 -8.42 -2.23 -20.77
CA GLU A 186 -9.14 -3.36 -21.35
C GLU A 186 -9.56 -4.30 -20.22
N LEU A 187 -10.81 -4.74 -20.24
CA LEU A 187 -11.35 -5.73 -19.32
C LEU A 187 -11.94 -6.89 -20.11
N LYS A 188 -11.22 -8.01 -20.16
CA LYS A 188 -11.70 -9.24 -20.79
C LYS A 188 -12.30 -10.18 -19.75
N GLN A 189 -13.62 -10.19 -19.67
CA GLN A 189 -14.36 -11.03 -18.72
C GLN A 189 -14.11 -12.52 -18.96
N SER A 190 -14.10 -12.95 -20.24
CA SER A 190 -13.87 -14.35 -20.64
C SER A 190 -12.46 -14.88 -20.25
N ALA A 191 -11.46 -13.99 -20.20
CA ALA A 191 -10.09 -14.33 -19.85
C ALA A 191 -9.74 -13.93 -18.41
N ASN A 192 -10.66 -13.34 -17.65
CA ASN A 192 -10.41 -12.80 -16.31
C ASN A 192 -9.21 -11.85 -16.25
N THR A 193 -9.02 -11.04 -17.30
CA THR A 193 -7.89 -10.10 -17.38
C THR A 193 -8.37 -8.66 -17.30
N LEU A 194 -7.60 -7.85 -16.59
CA LEU A 194 -7.74 -6.41 -16.51
C LEU A 194 -6.42 -5.77 -16.88
N MET A 195 -6.44 -4.80 -17.78
CA MET A 195 -5.34 -3.89 -18.04
C MET A 195 -5.86 -2.45 -17.89
N ALA A 196 -5.10 -1.62 -17.19
CA ALA A 196 -5.46 -0.22 -16.97
C ALA A 196 -4.21 0.67 -17.02
N LYS A 197 -4.36 1.85 -17.56
CA LYS A 197 -3.35 2.90 -17.55
C LYS A 197 -3.99 4.18 -17.05
N LEU A 198 -3.36 4.81 -16.08
CA LEU A 198 -3.77 6.07 -15.49
C LEU A 198 -2.65 7.09 -15.68
N TYR A 199 -2.95 8.28 -16.20
CA TYR A 199 -1.99 9.32 -16.49
C TYR A 199 -2.65 10.70 -16.46
N SER A 200 -1.85 11.73 -16.33
CA SER A 200 -2.36 13.10 -16.33
C SER A 200 -2.91 13.52 -17.71
N ALA A 201 -3.94 14.33 -17.71
CA ALA A 201 -4.49 14.95 -18.91
C ALA A 201 -3.80 16.28 -19.26
N ASP A 202 -3.12 16.86 -18.30
CA ASP A 202 -2.33 18.08 -18.39
C ASP A 202 -0.88 17.81 -17.95
N SER A 203 -0.06 18.83 -17.79
CA SER A 203 1.35 18.67 -17.36
C SER A 203 1.51 18.42 -15.85
N THR A 204 0.43 18.29 -15.08
CA THR A 204 0.49 18.01 -13.64
C THR A 204 0.56 16.52 -13.38
N LYS A 205 1.22 16.10 -12.29
CA LYS A 205 1.25 14.68 -11.92
C LYS A 205 -0.11 14.21 -11.40
N VAL A 206 -0.43 12.94 -11.65
CA VAL A 206 -1.58 12.27 -11.02
C VAL A 206 -1.35 12.22 -9.50
N SER A 207 -2.36 12.52 -8.72
CA SER A 207 -2.30 12.53 -7.25
C SER A 207 -3.51 11.80 -6.68
N ILE A 208 -3.29 10.89 -5.74
CA ILE A 208 -4.36 10.10 -5.14
C ILE A 208 -4.78 10.73 -3.79
N PRO A 209 -5.87 11.50 -3.74
CA PRO A 209 -6.28 12.25 -2.55
C PRO A 209 -6.55 11.35 -1.34
N TYR A 210 -7.14 10.19 -1.55
CA TYR A 210 -7.45 9.22 -0.50
C TYR A 210 -6.20 8.82 0.31
N ILE A 211 -5.05 8.63 -0.36
CA ILE A 211 -3.80 8.28 0.31
C ILE A 211 -3.36 9.41 1.24
N THR A 212 -3.43 10.65 0.77
CA THR A 212 -3.07 11.83 1.57
C THR A 212 -3.92 11.93 2.83
N ARG A 213 -5.23 11.77 2.69
CA ARG A 213 -6.17 11.89 3.82
C ARG A 213 -6.08 10.72 4.80
N ARG A 214 -5.94 9.51 4.29
CA ARG A 214 -5.95 8.30 5.12
C ARG A 214 -4.64 8.08 5.87
N PHE A 215 -3.53 8.36 5.20
CA PHE A 215 -2.18 8.02 5.68
C PHE A 215 -1.27 9.22 5.88
N GLY A 216 -1.70 10.43 5.54
CA GLY A 216 -0.85 11.63 5.59
C GLY A 216 0.27 11.62 4.55
N ALA A 217 0.22 10.70 3.59
CA ALA A 217 1.23 10.53 2.54
C ALA A 217 0.75 11.19 1.24
N LYS A 218 1.51 12.13 0.69
CA LYS A 218 1.27 12.66 -0.64
C LYS A 218 1.98 11.78 -1.67
N VAL A 219 1.21 11.12 -2.53
CA VAL A 219 1.73 10.26 -3.61
C VAL A 219 1.30 10.85 -4.95
N THR A 220 2.27 11.15 -5.81
CA THR A 220 2.03 11.64 -7.16
C THR A 220 2.89 10.87 -8.16
N PHE A 221 2.42 10.75 -9.41
CA PHE A 221 3.15 10.07 -10.48
C PHE A 221 2.73 10.59 -11.86
N ASP A 222 3.56 10.34 -12.86
CA ASP A 222 3.25 10.71 -14.25
C ASP A 222 2.33 9.68 -14.90
N THR A 223 2.67 8.41 -14.76
CA THR A 223 1.92 7.30 -15.37
C THR A 223 1.95 6.07 -14.45
N LEU A 224 0.80 5.44 -14.27
CA LEU A 224 0.65 4.13 -13.67
C LEU A 224 -0.01 3.19 -14.67
N SER A 225 0.67 2.08 -15.01
CA SER A 225 0.10 1.00 -15.80
C SER A 225 -0.05 -0.24 -14.92
N TYR A 226 -1.19 -0.88 -15.00
CA TYR A 226 -1.53 -2.05 -14.19
C TYR A 226 -2.11 -3.15 -15.06
N SER A 227 -1.72 -4.39 -14.83
CA SER A 227 -2.35 -5.56 -15.45
C SER A 227 -2.54 -6.65 -14.40
N MET A 228 -3.64 -7.37 -14.52
CA MET A 228 -3.98 -8.48 -13.63
C MET A 228 -4.69 -9.58 -14.41
N THR A 229 -4.32 -10.82 -14.13
CA THR A 229 -5.05 -12.02 -14.54
C THR A 229 -5.49 -12.74 -13.27
N LYS A 230 -6.76 -13.13 -13.24
CA LYS A 230 -7.35 -13.84 -12.10
C LYS A 230 -7.59 -15.30 -12.47
N GLU A 231 -7.10 -16.20 -11.63
CA GLU A 231 -7.38 -17.63 -11.69
C GLU A 231 -7.93 -18.08 -10.33
N SER A 232 -8.96 -18.91 -10.31
CA SER A 232 -9.50 -19.46 -9.06
C SER A 232 -9.62 -20.96 -9.15
N ASN A 233 -9.13 -21.63 -8.12
CA ASN A 233 -9.28 -23.07 -7.97
C ASN A 233 -10.25 -23.37 -6.79
N GLY A 234 -11.52 -23.50 -7.14
CA GLY A 234 -12.57 -23.69 -6.14
C GLY A 234 -12.86 -22.42 -5.32
N LYS A 235 -13.30 -22.59 -4.06
CA LYS A 235 -13.67 -21.49 -3.16
C LYS A 235 -12.51 -21.02 -2.27
N ASN A 236 -11.47 -21.82 -2.14
CA ASN A 236 -10.46 -21.65 -1.10
C ASN A 236 -9.12 -21.13 -1.62
N GLN A 237 -8.95 -21.02 -2.94
CA GLN A 237 -7.72 -20.51 -3.54
C GLN A 237 -8.00 -19.55 -4.69
N LEU A 238 -7.35 -18.42 -4.65
CA LEU A 238 -7.40 -17.38 -5.67
C LEU A 238 -5.97 -16.95 -6.01
N TYR A 239 -5.61 -17.07 -7.28
CA TYR A 239 -4.34 -16.63 -7.81
C TYR A 239 -4.53 -15.34 -8.60
N LEU A 240 -3.72 -14.34 -8.29
CA LEU A 240 -3.68 -13.07 -8.98
C LEU A 240 -2.27 -12.85 -9.52
N ASN A 241 -2.12 -12.88 -10.84
CA ASN A 241 -0.87 -12.65 -11.51
C ASN A 241 -0.95 -11.32 -12.24
N GLY A 242 0.09 -10.51 -12.16
CA GLY A 242 0.02 -9.21 -12.80
C GLY A 242 1.30 -8.41 -12.77
N LYS A 243 1.21 -7.21 -13.35
CA LYS A 243 2.30 -6.25 -13.42
C LYS A 243 1.78 -4.86 -13.10
N ALA A 244 2.57 -4.10 -12.36
CA ALA A 244 2.37 -2.66 -12.17
C ALA A 244 3.65 -1.93 -12.59
N LYS A 245 3.51 -0.83 -13.34
CA LYS A 245 4.62 0.05 -13.72
C LYS A 245 4.25 1.47 -13.40
N VAL A 246 5.14 2.16 -12.72
CA VAL A 246 4.99 3.58 -12.39
C VAL A 246 6.20 4.36 -12.91
N ASN A 247 5.95 5.55 -13.46
CA ASN A 247 6.99 6.49 -13.87
C ASN A 247 6.80 7.81 -13.12
N GLY A 248 7.90 8.43 -12.74
CA GLY A 248 7.93 9.74 -12.09
C GLY A 248 7.18 9.74 -10.75
N LEU A 249 7.38 8.70 -9.94
CA LEU A 249 6.73 8.56 -8.64
C LEU A 249 7.37 9.49 -7.61
N ASP A 250 6.57 10.37 -7.01
CA ASP A 250 6.96 11.18 -5.87
C ASP A 250 6.16 10.74 -4.64
N ILE A 251 6.85 10.54 -3.53
CA ILE A 251 6.25 10.21 -2.25
C ILE A 251 6.73 11.21 -1.20
N PHE A 252 5.80 11.85 -0.52
CA PHE A 252 6.10 12.66 0.66
C PHE A 252 5.31 12.17 1.86
N HIS A 253 6.02 11.83 2.91
CA HIS A 253 5.43 11.48 4.19
C HIS A 253 6.43 11.81 5.32
N LYS A 254 6.00 12.63 6.28
CA LYS A 254 6.89 13.16 7.35
C LYS A 254 7.61 12.09 8.17
N VAL A 255 7.01 10.91 8.33
CA VAL A 255 7.63 9.79 9.05
C VAL A 255 8.66 9.06 8.19
N LEU A 256 8.53 9.09 6.86
CA LEU A 256 9.48 8.48 5.94
C LEU A 256 10.69 9.37 5.74
N SER A 257 10.49 10.57 5.20
CA SER A 257 11.54 11.54 4.94
C SER A 257 10.99 12.97 5.07
N PRO A 258 11.81 13.96 5.47
CA PRO A 258 11.44 15.37 5.45
C PRO A 258 11.37 15.91 4.01
N GLU A 259 11.95 15.22 3.03
CA GLU A 259 11.99 15.59 1.63
C GLU A 259 11.04 14.73 0.79
N VAL A 260 10.79 15.16 -0.44
CA VAL A 260 10.04 14.37 -1.42
C VAL A 260 10.95 13.27 -1.95
N ILE A 261 10.55 12.02 -1.73
CA ILE A 261 11.24 10.85 -2.28
C ILE A 261 10.84 10.70 -3.73
N HIS A 262 11.81 10.78 -4.64
CA HIS A 262 11.60 10.65 -6.07
C HIS A 262 12.13 9.34 -6.63
N LEU A 263 11.28 8.62 -7.36
CA LEU A 263 11.61 7.38 -8.05
C LEU A 263 11.27 7.53 -9.54
N ASP A 264 12.28 7.50 -10.41
CA ASP A 264 12.09 7.64 -11.86
C ASP A 264 11.22 6.53 -12.44
N ARG A 265 11.50 5.28 -12.07
CA ARG A 265 10.82 4.08 -12.57
C ARG A 265 10.64 3.03 -11.49
N GLY A 266 9.42 2.54 -11.36
CA GLY A 266 9.09 1.38 -10.54
C GLY A 266 8.38 0.32 -11.37
N HIS A 267 8.74 -0.94 -11.19
CA HIS A 267 8.06 -2.07 -11.80
C HIS A 267 7.86 -3.18 -10.75
N LEU A 268 6.65 -3.67 -10.66
CA LEU A 268 6.26 -4.82 -9.87
C LEU A 268 5.65 -5.86 -10.81
N GLY A 269 6.27 -7.04 -10.91
CA GLY A 269 5.65 -8.23 -11.46
C GLY A 269 5.29 -9.14 -10.28
N TYR A 270 4.01 -9.42 -10.05
CA TYR A 270 3.60 -10.15 -8.86
C TYR A 270 2.86 -11.44 -9.19
N GLN A 271 3.06 -12.44 -8.34
CA GLN A 271 2.25 -13.63 -8.24
C GLN A 271 1.75 -13.73 -6.81
N MET A 272 0.45 -13.50 -6.65
CA MET A 272 -0.22 -13.49 -5.36
C MET A 272 -1.14 -14.70 -5.24
N ASN A 273 -0.94 -15.48 -4.21
CA ASN A 273 -1.83 -16.55 -3.81
C ASN A 273 -2.64 -16.11 -2.58
N ILE A 274 -3.94 -16.20 -2.67
CA ILE A 274 -4.86 -15.86 -1.58
C ILE A 274 -5.64 -17.12 -1.22
N SER A 275 -5.47 -17.59 0.01
CA SER A 275 -6.24 -18.69 0.55
C SER A 275 -7.41 -18.19 1.40
N ASP A 276 -8.09 -19.09 2.07
CA ASP A 276 -9.09 -18.77 3.09
C ASP A 276 -8.53 -17.94 4.25
N HIS A 277 -7.25 -18.16 4.65
CA HIS A 277 -6.63 -17.54 5.81
C HIS A 277 -5.30 -16.84 5.52
N SER A 278 -4.81 -16.84 4.28
CA SER A 278 -3.49 -16.31 3.98
C SER A 278 -3.43 -15.50 2.69
N PHE A 279 -2.46 -14.59 2.67
CA PHE A 279 -1.99 -13.84 1.50
C PHE A 279 -0.52 -14.14 1.32
N GLU A 280 -0.11 -14.49 0.11
CA GLU A 280 1.26 -14.82 -0.22
C GLU A 280 1.66 -14.17 -1.54
N LEU A 281 2.76 -13.41 -1.53
CA LEU A 281 3.51 -13.03 -2.72
C LEU A 281 4.69 -13.98 -2.81
N ASP A 282 4.71 -14.83 -3.82
CA ASP A 282 5.76 -15.83 -3.95
C ASP A 282 7.10 -15.24 -4.43
N SER A 283 8.17 -16.01 -4.31
CA SER A 283 9.53 -15.60 -4.65
C SER A 283 9.77 -15.35 -6.15
N THR A 284 8.80 -15.64 -7.02
CA THR A 284 8.85 -15.25 -8.44
C THR A 284 8.42 -13.80 -8.64
N THR A 285 7.84 -13.18 -7.62
CA THR A 285 7.54 -11.75 -7.59
C THR A 285 8.82 -10.96 -7.85
N THR A 286 8.74 -10.02 -8.79
CA THR A 286 9.87 -9.19 -9.20
C THR A 286 9.55 -7.74 -8.89
N VAL A 287 10.41 -7.10 -8.13
CA VAL A 287 10.39 -5.65 -7.89
C VAL A 287 11.62 -5.03 -8.52
N ILE A 288 11.41 -4.07 -9.40
CA ILE A 288 12.50 -3.29 -10.01
C ILE A 288 12.27 -1.83 -9.64
N PHE A 289 13.26 -1.20 -9.04
CA PHE A 289 13.28 0.25 -8.84
C PHE A 289 14.59 0.81 -9.39
N ASN A 290 14.47 1.74 -10.30
CA ASN A 290 15.55 2.26 -11.11
C ASN A 290 16.34 1.14 -11.81
N LYS A 291 17.54 0.78 -11.34
CA LYS A 291 18.38 -0.29 -11.91
C LYS A 291 18.31 -1.60 -11.15
N ILE A 292 17.98 -1.55 -9.83
CA ILE A 292 18.04 -2.73 -8.98
C ILE A 292 16.78 -3.58 -9.10
N GLN A 293 16.98 -4.89 -9.19
CA GLN A 293 15.93 -5.90 -9.22
C GLN A 293 16.05 -6.81 -7.99
N VAL A 294 14.93 -7.05 -7.32
CA VAL A 294 14.82 -7.96 -6.18
C VAL A 294 13.61 -8.89 -6.32
N HIS A 295 13.66 -10.02 -5.64
CA HIS A 295 12.60 -11.03 -5.63
C HIS A 295 12.13 -11.24 -4.18
N PRO A 296 11.19 -10.40 -3.69
CA PRO A 296 10.68 -10.54 -2.33
C PRO A 296 9.70 -11.70 -2.23
N TYR A 297 9.78 -12.42 -1.12
CA TYR A 297 8.74 -13.32 -0.64
C TYR A 297 8.03 -12.66 0.54
N LEU A 298 6.70 -12.60 0.49
CA LEU A 298 5.88 -12.06 1.59
C LEU A 298 4.72 -13.00 1.86
N ARG A 299 4.50 -13.35 3.12
CA ARG A 299 3.35 -14.13 3.55
C ARG A 299 2.73 -13.54 4.80
N ALA A 300 1.41 -13.42 4.80
CA ALA A 300 0.60 -13.09 5.97
C ALA A 300 -0.46 -14.17 6.14
N GLU A 301 -0.41 -14.92 7.24
CA GLU A 301 -1.32 -15.99 7.56
C GLU A 301 -2.04 -15.71 8.87
N LYS A 302 -3.34 -15.86 8.90
CA LYS A 302 -4.14 -15.72 10.11
C LYS A 302 -4.39 -17.11 10.73
N LYS A 303 -3.79 -17.37 11.89
CA LYS A 303 -3.99 -18.59 12.69
C LYS A 303 -4.87 -18.24 13.88
N LYS A 304 -6.11 -18.76 13.91
CA LYS A 304 -7.14 -18.36 14.88
C LYS A 304 -7.40 -16.86 14.76
N ASP A 305 -7.06 -16.05 15.76
CA ASP A 305 -7.26 -14.58 15.74
C ASP A 305 -5.96 -13.79 15.62
N LEU A 306 -4.80 -14.45 15.53
CA LEU A 306 -3.49 -13.85 15.47
C LEU A 306 -2.86 -14.03 14.08
N TRP A 307 -2.02 -13.09 13.72
CA TRP A 307 -1.31 -13.12 12.44
C TRP A 307 0.09 -13.71 12.59
N HIS A 308 0.53 -14.39 11.54
CA HIS A 308 1.91 -14.79 11.32
C HIS A 308 2.38 -14.12 10.03
N PHE A 309 3.48 -13.36 10.09
CA PHE A 309 4.08 -12.66 8.97
C PHE A 309 5.46 -13.22 8.67
N THR A 310 5.71 -13.51 7.40
CA THR A 310 7.04 -13.87 6.90
C THR A 310 7.39 -12.93 5.77
N ALA A 311 8.59 -12.35 5.79
CA ALA A 311 9.16 -11.55 4.71
C ALA A 311 10.60 -12.02 4.45
N ALA A 312 10.95 -12.27 3.19
CA ALA A 312 12.30 -12.68 2.82
C ALA A 312 12.72 -12.04 1.51
N VAL A 313 14.01 -11.73 1.40
CA VAL A 313 14.66 -11.28 0.16
C VAL A 313 16.03 -11.93 0.10
N ASP A 314 16.29 -12.65 -0.99
CA ASP A 314 17.62 -13.15 -1.31
C ASP A 314 18.08 -12.51 -2.62
N LYS A 315 19.16 -11.74 -2.55
CA LYS A 315 19.80 -11.18 -3.72
C LYS A 315 21.23 -11.70 -3.82
N SER A 316 21.46 -12.55 -4.82
CA SER A 316 22.79 -13.04 -5.15
C SER A 316 23.72 -11.89 -5.59
N TRP A 317 25.00 -12.17 -5.76
CA TRP A 317 26.01 -11.18 -6.12
C TRP A 317 25.59 -10.26 -7.26
N PHE A 318 25.69 -8.95 -7.03
CA PHE A 318 25.34 -7.89 -7.97
C PHE A 318 26.31 -6.71 -7.82
N PRO A 319 26.55 -5.90 -8.85
CA PRO A 319 27.40 -4.72 -8.75
C PRO A 319 26.89 -3.74 -7.68
N ALA A 320 27.76 -3.33 -6.78
CA ALA A 320 27.39 -2.41 -5.69
C ALA A 320 26.83 -1.08 -6.22
N ASP A 321 27.37 -0.58 -7.34
CA ASP A 321 26.87 0.65 -7.98
C ASP A 321 25.41 0.56 -8.43
N GLU A 322 24.88 -0.63 -8.73
CA GLU A 322 23.44 -0.78 -9.03
C GLU A 322 22.57 -0.41 -7.84
N LEU A 323 22.99 -0.73 -6.61
CA LEU A 323 22.26 -0.35 -5.40
C LEU A 323 22.30 1.16 -5.20
N PHE A 324 23.50 1.73 -5.08
CA PHE A 324 23.64 3.14 -4.73
C PHE A 324 23.09 4.08 -5.80
N SER A 325 23.28 3.77 -7.09
CA SER A 325 22.68 4.54 -8.18
C SER A 325 21.17 4.35 -8.34
N SER A 326 20.59 3.36 -7.66
CA SER A 326 19.14 3.11 -7.66
C SER A 326 18.41 3.73 -6.47
N LEU A 327 19.13 4.23 -5.47
CA LEU A 327 18.50 4.86 -4.32
C LEU A 327 17.62 6.03 -4.78
N PRO A 328 16.36 6.09 -4.29
CA PRO A 328 15.47 7.20 -4.63
C PRO A 328 16.01 8.52 -4.09
N LYS A 329 16.01 9.55 -4.93
CA LYS A 329 16.40 10.91 -4.48
C LYS A 329 15.47 11.40 -3.37
N GLY A 330 16.03 12.13 -2.42
CA GLY A 330 15.31 12.64 -1.24
C GLY A 330 14.99 11.59 -0.18
N LEU A 331 15.41 10.33 -0.39
CA LEU A 331 15.30 9.30 0.65
C LEU A 331 16.49 9.39 1.64
N PHE A 332 17.69 9.49 1.13
CA PHE A 332 18.92 9.55 1.89
C PHE A 332 19.71 10.82 1.58
N ASN A 333 20.25 11.48 2.60
CA ASN A 333 21.01 12.72 2.40
C ASN A 333 22.50 12.46 2.11
N ASN A 334 23.11 11.48 2.79
CA ASN A 334 24.54 11.24 2.69
C ASN A 334 24.90 10.11 1.71
N LEU A 335 23.94 9.27 1.33
CA LEU A 335 24.13 8.20 0.36
C LEU A 335 23.90 8.64 -1.09
N GLU A 336 23.34 9.83 -1.30
CA GLU A 336 23.23 10.40 -2.65
C GLU A 336 24.62 10.71 -3.22
N SER A 337 24.82 10.42 -4.48
CA SER A 337 26.08 10.66 -5.20
C SER A 337 27.27 9.79 -4.78
N ILE A 338 27.08 8.82 -3.88
CA ILE A 338 28.13 7.82 -3.60
C ILE A 338 28.39 6.98 -4.84
N LYS A 339 29.66 6.83 -5.21
CA LYS A 339 30.10 5.88 -6.25
C LYS A 339 30.85 4.74 -5.61
N THR A 340 30.50 3.54 -6.01
CA THR A 340 31.06 2.31 -5.47
C THR A 340 31.57 1.39 -6.57
N SER A 341 32.48 0.50 -6.20
CA SER A 341 32.94 -0.63 -7.02
C SER A 341 32.78 -1.94 -6.26
N GLY A 342 33.01 -3.06 -6.94
CA GLY A 342 32.84 -4.39 -6.37
C GLY A 342 31.40 -4.89 -6.38
N GLU A 343 31.15 -5.95 -5.64
CA GLU A 343 29.88 -6.68 -5.64
C GLU A 343 29.35 -6.82 -4.22
N LEU A 344 28.03 -6.83 -4.11
CA LEU A 344 27.29 -7.08 -2.88
C LEU A 344 26.37 -8.30 -3.06
N ALA A 345 26.09 -9.01 -1.96
CA ALA A 345 25.01 -9.97 -1.90
C ALA A 345 24.23 -9.72 -0.60
N TYR A 346 22.91 -9.88 -0.63
CA TYR A 346 22.07 -9.58 0.52
C TYR A 346 21.09 -10.68 0.82
N HIS A 347 21.01 -11.04 2.09
CA HIS A 347 20.03 -11.95 2.64
C HIS A 347 19.23 -11.24 3.72
N PHE A 348 17.90 -11.38 3.68
CA PHE A 348 16.98 -10.88 4.70
C PHE A 348 15.87 -11.89 4.97
N LEU A 349 15.62 -12.17 6.24
CA LEU A 349 14.48 -12.95 6.70
C LEU A 349 13.89 -12.28 7.95
N LEU A 350 12.60 -12.02 7.91
CA LEU A 350 11.78 -11.63 9.05
C LEU A 350 10.63 -12.61 9.17
N ASP A 351 10.50 -13.28 10.32
CA ASP A 351 9.40 -14.19 10.64
C ASP A 351 8.83 -13.83 12.00
N ILE A 352 7.57 -13.40 12.05
CA ILE A 352 6.88 -12.93 13.24
C ILE A 352 5.59 -13.71 13.45
N ASP A 353 5.56 -14.57 14.45
CA ASP A 353 4.33 -15.19 14.93
C ASP A 353 3.81 -14.40 16.15
N PHE A 354 2.69 -13.69 15.99
CA PHE A 354 2.07 -12.93 17.08
C PHE A 354 1.50 -13.82 18.19
N ALA A 355 1.41 -15.14 17.99
CA ALA A 355 1.10 -16.08 19.04
C ALA A 355 2.33 -16.44 19.91
N GLN A 356 3.55 -16.27 19.35
CA GLN A 356 4.79 -16.65 19.99
C GLN A 356 5.89 -15.64 19.63
N LEU A 357 5.80 -14.43 20.15
CA LEU A 357 6.74 -13.34 19.83
C LEU A 357 8.21 -13.68 20.15
N ASP A 358 8.44 -14.53 21.15
CA ASP A 358 9.80 -14.96 21.52
C ASP A 358 10.47 -15.84 20.43
N SER A 359 9.68 -16.43 19.54
CA SER A 359 10.18 -17.20 18.38
C SER A 359 10.52 -16.34 17.15
N LEU A 360 10.41 -15.02 17.24
CA LEU A 360 10.70 -14.08 16.16
C LEU A 360 12.11 -14.32 15.61
N LYS A 361 12.19 -14.47 14.28
CA LYS A 361 13.46 -14.52 13.56
C LYS A 361 13.68 -13.23 12.80
N LEU A 362 14.85 -12.68 12.91
CA LEU A 362 15.33 -11.56 12.13
C LEU A 362 16.74 -11.85 11.70
N GLU A 363 16.93 -12.09 10.41
CA GLU A 363 18.23 -12.31 9.79
C GLU A 363 18.45 -11.20 8.77
N SER A 364 19.62 -10.61 8.78
CA SER A 364 20.01 -9.58 7.81
C SER A 364 21.52 -9.67 7.64
N GLU A 365 21.96 -10.10 6.47
CA GLU A 365 23.36 -10.31 6.16
C GLU A 365 23.69 -9.62 4.83
N LEU A 366 24.64 -8.69 4.86
CA LEU A 366 25.24 -8.08 3.68
C LEU A 366 26.65 -8.66 3.50
N LYS A 367 26.88 -9.32 2.37
CA LYS A 367 28.19 -9.82 1.97
C LYS A 367 28.79 -8.90 0.91
N GLU A 368 30.09 -8.70 0.99
CA GLU A 368 30.84 -7.88 0.04
C GLU A 368 31.96 -8.65 -0.62
N ARG A 369 32.29 -8.27 -1.87
CA ARG A 369 33.43 -8.79 -2.61
C ARG A 369 34.10 -7.63 -3.34
N ASN A 370 35.35 -7.33 -2.98
CA ASN A 370 36.10 -6.20 -3.55
C ASN A 370 35.32 -4.88 -3.51
N PHE A 371 34.52 -4.68 -2.46
CA PHE A 371 33.70 -3.48 -2.30
C PHE A 371 34.58 -2.31 -1.89
N GLU A 372 34.48 -1.22 -2.63
CA GLU A 372 35.15 0.04 -2.32
C GLU A 372 34.21 1.21 -2.60
N ILE A 373 34.28 2.23 -1.74
CA ILE A 373 33.64 3.52 -1.99
C ILE A 373 34.64 4.39 -2.74
N VAL A 374 34.40 4.61 -4.03
CA VAL A 374 35.29 5.39 -4.91
C VAL A 374 35.12 6.90 -4.68
N GLU A 375 33.87 7.34 -4.50
CA GLU A 375 33.53 8.73 -4.18
C GLU A 375 32.47 8.74 -3.08
N TYR A 376 32.71 9.51 -2.03
CA TYR A 376 31.84 9.57 -0.84
C TYR A 376 30.68 10.59 -0.96
N GLY A 377 30.51 11.24 -2.11
CA GLY A 377 29.50 12.27 -2.28
C GLY A 377 29.74 13.46 -1.34
N ASP A 378 28.69 13.93 -0.70
CA ASP A 378 28.74 15.09 0.22
C ASP A 378 29.19 14.73 1.64
N THR A 379 29.47 13.45 1.92
CA THR A 379 29.85 12.99 3.27
C THR A 379 31.26 13.42 3.64
N GLN A 380 31.42 14.23 4.71
CA GLN A 380 32.70 14.73 5.21
C GLN A 380 33.38 13.69 6.13
N LEU A 381 34.01 12.68 5.55
CA LEU A 381 34.70 11.63 6.32
C LEU A 381 35.90 12.11 7.12
N SER A 382 36.46 13.29 6.81
CA SER A 382 37.53 13.90 7.62
C SER A 382 37.19 14.08 9.10
N LYS A 383 35.91 14.13 9.45
CA LYS A 383 35.44 14.13 10.84
C LYS A 383 35.75 12.84 11.61
N MET A 384 36.06 11.73 10.92
CA MET A 384 36.43 10.47 11.57
C MET A 384 37.90 10.43 12.00
N SER A 385 38.76 11.18 11.36
CA SER A 385 40.21 11.16 11.58
C SER A 385 40.78 12.47 12.11
N GLY A 386 39.95 13.50 12.22
CA GLY A 386 40.39 14.83 12.64
C GLY A 386 39.45 15.49 13.65
N GLU A 387 39.91 16.61 14.19
CA GLU A 387 39.10 17.45 15.05
C GLU A 387 37.97 18.14 14.24
N PHE A 388 36.79 18.24 14.81
CA PHE A 388 35.67 18.94 14.22
C PHE A 388 34.81 19.64 15.30
N VAL A 389 34.03 20.65 14.88
CA VAL A 389 33.08 21.33 15.76
C VAL A 389 31.77 20.60 15.78
N TYR A 390 31.26 20.26 16.95
CA TYR A 390 29.98 19.61 17.16
C TYR A 390 29.01 20.54 17.88
N THR A 391 27.75 20.55 17.41
CA THR A 391 26.67 21.26 18.09
C THR A 391 25.66 20.24 18.63
N ALA A 392 25.48 20.20 19.93
CA ALA A 392 24.48 19.40 20.60
C ALA A 392 23.11 20.08 20.51
N TYR A 393 22.06 19.27 20.27
CA TYR A 393 20.68 19.73 20.13
C TYR A 393 19.78 19.00 21.13
N GLU A 394 18.87 19.75 21.77
CA GLU A 394 17.75 19.22 22.54
C GLU A 394 16.44 19.76 21.97
N ASN A 395 15.48 18.85 21.70
CA ASN A 395 14.18 19.20 21.09
C ASN A 395 14.28 20.08 19.82
N GLY A 396 15.36 19.87 19.01
CA GLY A 396 15.62 20.63 17.79
C GLY A 396 16.27 22.01 18.01
N MET A 397 16.56 22.40 19.25
CA MET A 397 17.23 23.65 19.59
C MET A 397 18.71 23.39 19.89
N PRO A 398 19.66 24.20 19.36
CA PRO A 398 21.06 24.08 19.70
C PRO A 398 21.28 24.44 21.18
N VAL A 399 21.91 23.56 21.93
CA VAL A 399 22.18 23.73 23.38
C VAL A 399 23.62 24.11 23.63
N ARG A 400 24.55 23.46 22.95
CA ARG A 400 25.99 23.67 23.16
C ARG A 400 26.76 23.36 21.87
N THR A 401 27.75 24.22 21.57
CA THR A 401 28.75 24.01 20.51
C THR A 401 30.11 23.88 21.10
N PHE A 402 30.89 22.85 20.74
CA PHE A 402 32.22 22.59 21.23
C PHE A 402 33.06 21.81 20.21
N PRO A 403 34.40 21.94 20.24
CA PRO A 403 35.26 21.10 19.42
C PRO A 403 35.28 19.66 19.96
N VAL A 404 35.28 18.68 19.07
CA VAL A 404 35.52 17.26 19.40
C VAL A 404 36.95 16.95 18.98
N GLY A 405 37.86 16.98 19.93
CA GLY A 405 39.29 16.78 19.70
C GLY A 405 40.18 17.52 20.69
N PRO A 406 41.52 17.52 20.47
CA PRO A 406 42.51 18.03 21.41
C PRO A 406 42.38 19.52 21.78
N SER A 407 41.74 20.33 20.95
CA SER A 407 41.54 21.76 21.28
C SER A 407 40.46 22.01 22.34
N TRP A 408 39.68 20.98 22.71
CA TRP A 408 38.69 21.11 23.79
C TRP A 408 39.35 20.90 25.15
N GLU A 409 39.14 21.81 26.05
CA GLU A 409 39.76 21.78 27.40
C GLU A 409 39.40 20.52 28.22
N HIS A 410 38.29 19.87 27.93
CA HIS A 410 37.84 18.64 28.58
C HIS A 410 38.12 17.38 27.74
N PHE A 411 38.91 17.48 26.68
CA PHE A 411 39.29 16.34 25.87
C PHE A 411 40.23 15.41 26.63
N THR A 412 39.91 14.14 26.68
CA THR A 412 40.77 13.09 27.23
C THR A 412 41.08 12.09 26.14
N PRO A 413 42.34 11.91 25.74
CA PRO A 413 42.71 10.88 24.77
C PRO A 413 42.30 9.48 25.24
N LEU A 414 41.92 8.60 24.29
CA LEU A 414 41.44 7.26 24.62
C LEU A 414 42.38 6.47 25.54
N ASP A 415 43.67 6.55 25.32
CA ASP A 415 44.73 5.88 26.13
C ASP A 415 44.76 6.38 27.58
N SER A 416 44.25 7.57 27.84
CA SER A 416 44.15 8.17 29.17
C SER A 416 42.83 7.90 29.88
N ILE A 417 41.84 7.30 29.18
CA ILE A 417 40.57 6.88 29.77
C ILE A 417 40.77 5.52 30.45
N SER A 418 40.32 5.41 31.71
CA SER A 418 40.36 4.13 32.43
C SER A 418 39.76 2.97 31.62
N PRO A 419 40.48 1.84 31.47
CA PRO A 419 39.93 0.65 30.79
C PRO A 419 38.60 0.16 31.38
N ILE A 420 38.39 0.32 32.68
CA ILE A 420 37.17 -0.02 33.36
C ILE A 420 35.98 0.85 32.83
N LEU A 421 36.23 2.15 32.66
CA LEU A 421 35.22 3.06 32.11
C LEU A 421 34.91 2.72 30.65
N GLN A 422 35.93 2.45 29.83
CA GLN A 422 35.74 2.01 28.44
C GLN A 422 34.90 0.74 28.37
N MET A 423 35.25 -0.29 29.18
CA MET A 423 34.48 -1.53 29.25
C MET A 423 33.05 -1.31 29.76
N SER A 424 32.85 -0.46 30.75
CA SER A 424 31.53 -0.16 31.30
C SER A 424 30.60 0.48 30.25
N VAL A 425 31.13 1.45 29.49
CA VAL A 425 30.36 2.09 28.40
C VAL A 425 30.02 1.07 27.30
N MET A 426 31.00 0.30 26.86
CA MET A 426 30.75 -0.75 25.85
C MET A 426 29.71 -1.76 26.31
N GLN A 427 29.86 -2.25 27.57
CA GLN A 427 28.92 -3.25 28.10
C GLN A 427 27.49 -2.69 28.26
N SER A 428 27.32 -1.41 28.55
CA SER A 428 26.01 -0.80 28.74
C SER A 428 25.31 -0.43 27.42
N GLU A 429 26.11 -0.02 26.42
CA GLU A 429 25.57 0.48 25.15
C GLU A 429 25.59 -0.58 24.04
N ASP A 430 26.63 -1.39 23.99
CA ASP A 430 26.89 -2.35 22.91
C ASP A 430 27.88 -3.43 23.36
N GLY A 431 27.40 -4.39 24.16
CA GLY A 431 28.26 -5.44 24.72
C GLY A 431 28.95 -6.35 23.69
N ALA A 432 28.49 -6.32 22.44
CA ALA A 432 29.06 -7.07 21.33
C ALA A 432 29.95 -6.23 20.39
N PHE A 433 30.31 -5.01 20.74
CA PHE A 433 30.98 -4.04 19.89
C PHE A 433 32.19 -4.59 19.10
N TYR A 434 33.00 -5.48 19.70
CA TYR A 434 34.12 -6.11 19.04
C TYR A 434 33.81 -7.31 18.16
N TYR A 435 32.54 -7.75 18.12
CA TYR A 435 32.14 -8.97 17.44
C TYR A 435 31.24 -8.73 16.21
N HIS A 436 30.87 -7.46 15.94
CA HIS A 436 30.11 -7.08 14.77
C HIS A 436 30.74 -5.94 13.97
N HIS A 437 30.29 -5.73 12.74
CA HIS A 437 30.79 -4.68 11.83
C HIS A 437 29.81 -3.50 11.72
N GLY A 438 29.39 -2.95 12.87
CA GLY A 438 28.54 -1.77 12.94
C GLY A 438 27.04 -2.06 13.09
N PHE A 439 26.55 -3.19 12.64
CA PHE A 439 25.15 -3.62 12.75
C PHE A 439 25.05 -4.96 13.48
N LEU A 440 24.11 -5.08 14.42
CA LEU A 440 23.88 -6.28 15.22
C LEU A 440 22.42 -6.72 15.10
N PRO A 441 22.10 -7.68 14.19
CA PRO A 441 20.72 -8.16 13.97
C PRO A 441 20.05 -8.68 15.25
N ASP A 442 20.77 -9.37 16.11
CA ASP A 442 20.25 -9.92 17.38
C ASP A 442 19.76 -8.82 18.32
N ALA A 443 20.49 -7.70 18.45
CA ALA A 443 20.05 -6.59 19.29
C ALA A 443 18.77 -5.93 18.73
N LEU A 444 18.67 -5.82 17.41
CA LEU A 444 17.48 -5.32 16.76
C LEU A 444 16.30 -6.29 16.93
N ARG A 445 16.55 -7.59 16.83
CA ARG A 445 15.55 -8.64 17.06
C ARG A 445 14.99 -8.57 18.49
N GLU A 446 15.85 -8.52 19.50
CA GLU A 446 15.42 -8.41 20.90
C GLU A 446 14.66 -7.11 21.19
N ALA A 447 15.12 -5.99 20.62
CA ALA A 447 14.40 -4.73 20.75
C ALA A 447 13.00 -4.83 20.11
N LEU A 448 12.88 -5.43 18.94
CA LEU A 448 11.62 -5.62 18.25
C LEU A 448 10.66 -6.53 19.04
N ILE A 449 11.14 -7.64 19.59
CA ILE A 449 10.34 -8.54 20.46
C ILE A 449 9.79 -7.75 21.64
N TYR A 450 10.65 -7.01 22.35
CA TYR A 450 10.24 -6.22 23.50
C TYR A 450 9.21 -5.14 23.14
N ASP A 451 9.46 -4.39 22.07
CA ASP A 451 8.58 -3.31 21.60
C ASP A 451 7.19 -3.85 21.20
N LEU A 452 7.15 -5.01 20.56
CA LEU A 452 5.88 -5.68 20.22
C LEU A 452 5.13 -6.17 21.46
N GLN A 453 5.84 -6.70 22.47
CA GLN A 453 5.24 -7.15 23.73
C GLN A 453 4.62 -5.96 24.51
N VAL A 454 5.34 -4.83 24.60
CA VAL A 454 4.85 -3.65 25.32
C VAL A 454 4.00 -2.71 24.45
N LYS A 455 3.84 -3.01 23.16
CA LYS A 455 3.06 -2.25 22.16
C LYS A 455 3.47 -0.78 22.04
N ARG A 456 4.74 -0.49 22.20
CA ARG A 456 5.34 0.86 22.04
C ARG A 456 6.82 0.72 21.72
N PHE A 457 7.39 1.72 21.05
CA PHE A 457 8.84 1.84 20.88
C PHE A 457 9.49 2.22 22.21
N ALA A 458 10.00 1.23 22.95
CA ALA A 458 10.57 1.38 24.28
C ALA A 458 12.07 1.03 24.30
N ARG A 459 12.54 0.14 23.42
CA ARG A 459 13.94 -0.30 23.34
C ARG A 459 14.49 -0.03 21.93
N GLY A 460 15.69 0.55 21.85
CA GLY A 460 16.44 0.70 20.61
C GLY A 460 17.41 -0.45 20.41
N GLY A 461 17.65 -0.85 19.16
CA GLY A 461 18.66 -1.84 18.77
C GLY A 461 19.88 -1.20 18.09
N SER A 462 20.22 0.07 18.41
CA SER A 462 21.36 0.76 17.79
C SER A 462 22.67 0.40 18.48
N THR A 463 23.69 0.07 17.69
CA THR A 463 25.06 -0.13 18.14
C THR A 463 25.77 1.21 18.43
N ILE A 464 26.95 1.19 19.07
CA ILE A 464 27.76 2.39 19.23
C ILE A 464 28.16 3.00 17.89
N THR A 465 28.47 2.16 16.89
CA THR A 465 28.77 2.63 15.52
C THR A 465 27.59 3.37 14.90
N MET A 466 26.39 2.81 14.98
CA MET A 466 25.17 3.47 14.51
C MET A 466 24.91 4.79 15.25
N GLN A 467 25.14 4.85 16.57
CA GLN A 467 25.02 6.08 17.34
C GLN A 467 26.05 7.14 16.89
N LEU A 468 27.29 6.73 16.59
CA LEU A 468 28.33 7.62 16.06
C LEU A 468 27.88 8.21 14.70
N VAL A 469 27.50 7.37 13.76
CA VAL A 469 27.00 7.80 12.44
C VAL A 469 25.86 8.79 12.60
N LYS A 470 24.85 8.44 13.39
CA LYS A 470 23.70 9.31 13.68
C LYS A 470 24.11 10.69 14.22
N ASN A 471 25.07 10.73 15.14
CA ASN A 471 25.43 11.97 15.82
C ASN A 471 26.39 12.86 15.03
N VAL A 472 27.25 12.28 14.22
CA VAL A 472 28.31 13.01 13.49
C VAL A 472 27.91 13.36 12.07
N PHE A 473 27.23 12.44 11.36
CA PHE A 473 26.97 12.56 9.92
C PHE A 473 25.51 12.82 9.58
N LEU A 474 24.55 12.28 10.37
CA LEU A 474 23.16 12.37 10.02
C LEU A 474 22.45 13.59 10.65
N ASN A 475 21.33 13.97 10.08
CA ASN A 475 20.47 15.00 10.64
C ASN A 475 19.77 14.50 11.95
N LYS A 476 19.22 15.42 12.73
CA LYS A 476 18.54 15.10 14.00
C LYS A 476 17.06 14.72 13.82
N ASN A 477 16.57 14.59 12.60
CA ASN A 477 15.19 14.26 12.32
C ASN A 477 14.87 12.83 12.75
N LYS A 478 13.73 12.64 13.40
CA LYS A 478 13.22 11.32 13.78
C LYS A 478 12.33 10.79 12.66
N ASN A 479 12.92 10.23 11.61
CA ASN A 479 12.21 9.63 10.50
C ASN A 479 12.82 8.28 10.09
N PHE A 480 12.11 7.55 9.26
CA PHE A 480 12.50 6.20 8.84
C PHE A 480 13.73 6.21 7.92
N ALA A 481 13.81 7.18 6.99
CA ALA A 481 14.94 7.31 6.08
C ALA A 481 16.26 7.46 6.83
N ARG A 482 16.31 8.38 7.81
CA ARG A 482 17.49 8.53 8.67
C ARG A 482 17.87 7.24 9.41
N LYS A 483 16.87 6.48 9.89
CA LYS A 483 17.14 5.22 10.58
C LYS A 483 17.68 4.13 9.65
N LEU A 484 17.27 4.14 8.39
CA LEU A 484 17.85 3.26 7.37
C LEU A 484 19.25 3.70 6.95
N GLU A 485 19.53 5.00 6.95
CA GLU A 485 20.84 5.56 6.61
C GLU A 485 21.87 5.35 7.74
N GLU A 486 21.41 5.29 8.98
CA GLU A 486 22.17 4.97 10.19
C GLU A 486 22.73 3.53 10.16
#